data_7473c85653b3c4c5348c3b0250e9c020
#
_entry.id   7473c85653b3c4c5348c3b0250e9c020
#
_cell.length_a   1.000
_cell.length_b   1.000
_cell.length_c   1.000
_cell.angle_alpha   90.00
_cell.angle_beta   90.00
_cell.angle_gamma   90.00
#
_symmetry.space_group_name_H-M   'P 1'
#
loop_
_entity.id
_entity.type
_entity.pdbx_description
1 polymer ?
#
loop_
_entity_poly.entity_id
_entity_poly.type
_entity_poly.pdbx_seq_one_letter_code
_entity_poly.pdbx_strand_id
1 'polypeptide(L)'
;KIIQNKKFLGIFLILLCISSLSFSIYISSKDSIYAFFKLTSRAWELLAGGLAYYYFRTYTPTQPIKHCLEIIGFASIALSLVLFGQDTIWPSYNALVPVVGTMLILIANQQNSIFTKFKLIQNIGSASYSIYLWHWPVAFLLGYFFFEKNLVNIRACHQLSQRIVDAK
;
A
#
# COMPACT_ATOMS: atom_id res chain seq x y z
N LYS A 1 25.84 -22.81 -0.87
CA LYS A 1 27.04 -22.03 -1.32
C LYS A 1 26.67 -20.67 -1.94
N ILE A 2 25.55 -20.52 -2.66
CA ILE A 2 25.17 -19.26 -3.35
C ILE A 2 24.80 -18.13 -2.34
N ILE A 3 24.18 -18.48 -1.22
CA ILE A 3 23.70 -17.53 -0.19
C ILE A 3 24.84 -16.97 0.69
N GLN A 4 26.03 -17.58 0.66
CA GLN A 4 27.17 -17.12 1.49
C GLN A 4 27.84 -15.82 1.00
N ASN A 5 27.61 -15.43 -0.25
CA ASN A 5 28.18 -14.19 -0.77
C ASN A 5 27.17 -13.04 -0.61
N LYS A 6 27.27 -12.29 0.50
CA LYS A 6 26.39 -11.16 0.81
C LYS A 6 26.27 -10.15 -0.34
N LYS A 7 27.37 -9.88 -1.04
CA LYS A 7 27.36 -8.97 -2.19
C LYS A 7 26.50 -9.51 -3.35
N PHE A 8 26.61 -10.80 -3.65
CA PHE A 8 25.82 -11.44 -4.70
C PHE A 8 24.33 -11.40 -4.39
N LEU A 9 23.94 -11.70 -3.14
CA LEU A 9 22.54 -11.64 -2.71
C LEU A 9 21.99 -10.20 -2.84
N GLY A 10 22.75 -9.18 -2.43
CA GLY A 10 22.35 -7.79 -2.56
C GLY A 10 22.11 -7.37 -4.02
N ILE A 11 23.05 -7.71 -4.92
CA ILE A 11 22.92 -7.42 -6.35
C ILE A 11 21.70 -8.14 -6.95
N PHE A 12 21.50 -9.41 -6.61
CA PHE A 12 20.36 -10.19 -7.06
C PHE A 12 19.01 -9.55 -6.62
N LEU A 13 18.88 -9.12 -5.36
CA LEU A 13 17.70 -8.44 -4.87
C LEU A 13 17.47 -7.09 -5.57
N ILE A 14 18.51 -6.33 -5.86
CA ILE A 14 18.41 -5.08 -6.63
C ILE A 14 17.88 -5.35 -8.04
N LEU A 15 18.43 -6.35 -8.74
CA LEU A 15 17.99 -6.71 -10.08
C LEU A 15 16.53 -7.16 -10.10
N LEU A 16 16.10 -7.96 -9.11
CA LEU A 16 14.71 -8.35 -8.95
C LEU A 16 13.81 -7.13 -8.68
N CYS A 17 14.23 -6.21 -7.84
CA CYS A 17 13.49 -4.99 -7.55
C CYS A 17 13.30 -4.14 -8.81
N ILE A 18 14.36 -3.90 -9.57
CA ILE A 18 14.32 -3.12 -10.82
C ILE A 18 13.45 -3.82 -11.87
N SER A 19 13.58 -5.14 -12.04
CA SER A 19 12.77 -5.90 -13.00
C SER A 19 11.29 -5.86 -12.67
N SER A 20 10.93 -6.01 -11.40
CA SER A 20 9.55 -5.93 -10.93
C SER A 20 8.97 -4.52 -11.07
N LEU A 21 9.75 -3.47 -10.79
CA LEU A 21 9.35 -2.08 -11.00
C LEU A 21 9.12 -1.78 -12.49
N SER A 22 10.04 -2.18 -13.37
CA SER A 22 9.91 -2.01 -14.81
C SER A 22 8.66 -2.72 -15.36
N PHE A 23 8.42 -3.93 -14.86
CA PHE A 23 7.22 -4.70 -15.19
C PHE A 23 5.95 -4.01 -14.68
N SER A 24 5.97 -3.43 -13.47
CA SER A 24 4.86 -2.68 -12.90
C SER A 24 4.49 -1.47 -13.78
N ILE A 25 5.47 -0.67 -14.18
CA ILE A 25 5.26 0.50 -15.04
C ILE A 25 4.69 0.07 -16.39
N TYR A 26 5.25 -0.98 -17.01
CA TYR A 26 4.79 -1.49 -18.29
C TYR A 26 3.35 -1.99 -18.26
N ILE A 27 2.98 -2.77 -17.25
CA ILE A 27 1.63 -3.33 -17.13
C ILE A 27 0.60 -2.26 -16.75
N SER A 28 0.96 -1.34 -15.85
CA SER A 28 0.05 -0.26 -15.41
C SER A 28 -0.34 0.68 -16.54
N SER A 29 0.51 0.83 -17.56
CA SER A 29 0.17 1.62 -18.75
C SER A 29 -0.83 0.94 -19.69
N LYS A 30 -0.99 -0.39 -19.60
CA LYS A 30 -1.93 -1.16 -20.41
C LYS A 30 -3.24 -1.45 -19.71
N ASP A 31 -3.17 -1.94 -18.47
CA ASP A 31 -4.30 -2.30 -17.64
C ASP A 31 -3.94 -2.08 -16.16
N SER A 32 -4.40 -0.96 -15.62
CA SER A 32 -4.15 -0.57 -14.23
C SER A 32 -4.80 -1.51 -13.22
N ILE A 33 -6.00 -2.04 -13.53
CA ILE A 33 -6.73 -2.95 -12.63
C ILE A 33 -5.99 -4.29 -12.54
N TYR A 34 -5.58 -4.83 -13.68
CA TYR A 34 -4.81 -6.08 -13.71
C TYR A 34 -3.45 -5.92 -12.99
N ALA A 35 -2.77 -4.79 -13.21
CA ALA A 35 -1.52 -4.47 -12.52
C ALA A 35 -1.68 -4.43 -11.01
N PHE A 36 -2.78 -3.88 -10.51
CA PHE A 36 -3.06 -3.75 -9.07
C PHE A 36 -3.17 -5.11 -8.36
N PHE A 37 -3.82 -6.09 -8.98
CA PHE A 37 -4.02 -7.42 -8.38
C PHE A 37 -2.85 -8.38 -8.60
N LYS A 38 -1.90 -8.06 -9.47
CA LYS A 38 -0.77 -8.94 -9.75
C LYS A 38 0.37 -8.74 -8.76
N LEU A 39 0.73 -9.80 -8.03
CA LEU A 39 1.80 -9.76 -7.04
C LEU A 39 3.15 -9.34 -7.64
N THR A 40 3.44 -9.77 -8.86
CA THR A 40 4.72 -9.46 -9.53
C THR A 40 4.91 -7.97 -9.81
N SER A 41 3.82 -7.21 -10.01
CA SER A 41 3.87 -5.75 -10.21
C SER A 41 4.05 -4.96 -8.90
N ARG A 42 3.83 -5.60 -7.75
CA ARG A 42 3.96 -4.99 -6.42
C ARG A 42 5.14 -5.54 -5.61
N ALA A 43 5.77 -6.61 -6.11
CA ALA A 43 6.88 -7.26 -5.40
C ALA A 43 8.06 -6.31 -5.15
N TRP A 44 8.29 -5.32 -6.02
CA TRP A 44 9.34 -4.32 -5.86
C TRP A 44 9.16 -3.45 -4.61
N GLU A 45 7.92 -3.18 -4.17
CA GLU A 45 7.61 -2.42 -2.95
C GLU A 45 8.14 -3.16 -1.72
N LEU A 46 7.89 -4.47 -1.64
CA LEU A 46 8.40 -5.34 -0.57
C LEU A 46 9.92 -5.51 -0.64
N LEU A 47 10.44 -5.69 -1.86
CA LEU A 47 11.90 -5.81 -2.09
C LEU A 47 12.63 -4.53 -1.71
N ALA A 48 12.07 -3.35 -1.97
CA ALA A 48 12.63 -2.06 -1.58
C ALA A 48 12.77 -1.94 -0.05
N GLY A 49 11.72 -2.32 0.71
CA GLY A 49 11.81 -2.39 2.17
C GLY A 49 12.85 -3.39 2.67
N GLY A 50 12.91 -4.58 2.05
CA GLY A 50 13.93 -5.59 2.34
C GLY A 50 15.35 -5.13 2.04
N LEU A 51 15.56 -4.41 0.95
CA LEU A 51 16.85 -3.79 0.58
C LEU A 51 17.26 -2.69 1.57
N ALA A 52 16.30 -1.84 1.97
CA ALA A 52 16.56 -0.83 3.00
C ALA A 52 17.07 -1.49 4.29
N TYR A 53 16.38 -2.52 4.77
CA TYR A 53 16.83 -3.27 5.94
C TYR A 53 18.20 -3.94 5.70
N TYR A 54 18.41 -4.59 4.56
CA TYR A 54 19.62 -5.33 4.26
C TYR A 54 20.89 -4.46 4.29
N TYR A 55 20.81 -3.26 3.69
CA TYR A 55 21.97 -2.36 3.60
C TYR A 55 22.12 -1.46 4.83
N PHE A 56 21.02 -1.05 5.46
CA PHE A 56 21.05 -0.01 6.50
C PHE A 56 20.81 -0.53 7.91
N ARG A 57 20.63 -1.85 8.12
CA ARG A 57 20.40 -2.41 9.46
C ARG A 57 21.50 -2.13 10.46
N THR A 58 22.75 -1.97 10.00
CA THR A 58 23.91 -1.65 10.83
C THR A 58 24.26 -0.16 10.81
N TYR A 59 23.58 0.60 9.98
CA TYR A 59 23.78 2.03 9.88
C TYR A 59 23.03 2.75 11.01
N THR A 60 23.79 3.46 11.84
CA THR A 60 23.24 4.25 12.94
C THR A 60 23.45 5.73 12.66
N PRO A 61 22.53 6.42 11.97
CA PRO A 61 22.67 7.85 11.73
C PRO A 61 22.68 8.64 13.03
N THR A 62 23.30 9.82 13.00
CA THR A 62 23.25 10.75 14.14
C THR A 62 21.84 11.25 14.39
N GLN A 63 21.55 11.67 15.63
CA GLN A 63 20.19 12.09 16.02
C GLN A 63 19.55 13.13 15.09
N PRO A 64 20.23 14.21 14.65
CA PRO A 64 19.62 15.17 13.74
C PRO A 64 19.29 14.56 12.39
N ILE A 65 20.10 13.64 11.87
CA ILE A 65 19.86 12.95 10.60
C ILE A 65 18.64 12.03 10.73
N LYS A 66 18.48 11.31 11.85
CA LYS A 66 17.29 10.49 12.12
C LYS A 66 16.00 11.30 12.06
N HIS A 67 15.97 12.43 12.75
CA HIS A 67 14.79 13.31 12.73
C HIS A 67 14.49 13.85 11.32
N CYS A 68 15.52 14.26 10.60
CA CYS A 68 15.37 14.75 9.23
C CYS A 68 14.79 13.67 8.30
N LEU A 69 15.36 12.45 8.33
CA LEU A 69 14.89 11.32 7.53
C LEU A 69 13.45 10.93 7.87
N GLU A 70 13.10 10.96 9.16
CA GLU A 70 11.77 10.65 9.62
C GLU A 70 10.74 11.69 9.14
N ILE A 71 11.02 12.97 9.31
CA ILE A 71 10.14 14.06 8.88
C ILE A 71 9.93 14.02 7.36
N ILE A 72 11.01 13.88 6.59
CA ILE A 72 10.94 13.78 5.13
C ILE A 72 10.14 12.54 4.72
N GLY A 73 10.35 11.40 5.38
CA GLY A 73 9.64 10.17 5.11
C GLY A 73 8.13 10.31 5.35
N PHE A 74 7.71 10.84 6.50
CA PHE A 74 6.30 11.08 6.79
C PHE A 74 5.69 12.15 5.88
N ALA A 75 6.43 13.21 5.59
CA ALA A 75 5.98 14.25 4.66
C ALA A 75 5.76 13.67 3.24
N SER A 76 6.66 12.80 2.76
CA SER A 76 6.49 12.14 1.46
C SER A 76 5.25 11.25 1.41
N ILE A 77 4.96 10.50 2.48
CA ILE A 77 3.75 9.67 2.57
C ILE A 77 2.50 10.56 2.61
N ALA A 78 2.48 11.58 3.47
CA ALA A 78 1.36 12.50 3.56
C ALA A 78 1.09 13.23 2.23
N LEU A 79 2.16 13.68 1.57
CA LEU A 79 2.08 14.33 0.27
C LEU A 79 1.49 13.39 -0.79
N SER A 80 1.88 12.11 -0.78
CA SER A 80 1.35 11.12 -1.72
C SER A 80 -0.17 10.91 -1.54
N LEU A 81 -0.67 10.95 -0.30
CA LEU A 81 -2.10 10.83 -0.02
C LEU A 81 -2.91 12.03 -0.50
N VAL A 82 -2.31 13.21 -0.53
CA VAL A 82 -2.97 14.44 -1.00
C VAL A 82 -2.91 14.59 -2.51
N LEU A 83 -1.77 14.25 -3.12
CA LEU A 83 -1.53 14.46 -4.55
C LEU A 83 -2.14 13.36 -5.43
N PHE A 84 -2.18 12.11 -4.94
CA PHE A 84 -2.66 10.98 -5.73
C PHE A 84 -4.13 10.70 -5.41
N GLY A 85 -5.01 11.07 -6.36
CA GLY A 85 -6.45 10.82 -6.32
C GLY A 85 -6.86 9.55 -7.08
N GLN A 86 -8.17 9.37 -7.25
CA GLN A 86 -8.76 8.21 -7.91
C GLN A 86 -8.38 8.10 -9.40
N ASP A 87 -8.05 9.22 -10.05
CA ASP A 87 -7.67 9.28 -11.47
C ASP A 87 -6.20 8.92 -11.71
N THR A 88 -5.42 8.71 -10.65
CA THR A 88 -4.00 8.40 -10.76
C THR A 88 -3.79 6.93 -11.10
N ILE A 89 -3.00 6.66 -12.16
CA ILE A 89 -2.63 5.29 -12.55
C ILE A 89 -1.83 4.65 -11.41
N TRP A 90 -2.37 3.56 -10.85
CA TRP A 90 -1.79 2.83 -9.73
C TRP A 90 -1.82 1.32 -9.99
N PRO A 91 -0.78 0.52 -9.61
CA PRO A 91 0.56 0.88 -9.17
C PRO A 91 1.45 1.29 -10.36
N SER A 92 2.15 2.41 -10.26
CA SER A 92 3.05 2.92 -11.30
C SER A 92 4.23 3.63 -10.63
N TYR A 93 4.97 4.45 -11.40
CA TYR A 93 6.04 5.29 -10.86
C TYR A 93 5.56 6.20 -9.70
N ASN A 94 4.28 6.51 -9.61
CA ASN A 94 3.70 7.28 -8.52
C ASN A 94 3.87 6.60 -7.15
N ALA A 95 3.89 5.27 -7.12
CA ALA A 95 4.14 4.50 -5.90
C ALA A 95 5.57 4.66 -5.35
N LEU A 96 6.51 5.17 -6.15
CA LEU A 96 7.87 5.46 -5.67
C LEU A 96 7.88 6.47 -4.52
N VAL A 97 7.01 7.47 -4.55
CA VAL A 97 6.99 8.54 -3.53
C VAL A 97 6.74 7.96 -2.12
N PRO A 98 5.63 7.24 -1.87
CA PRO A 98 5.40 6.67 -0.54
C PRO A 98 6.37 5.52 -0.20
N VAL A 99 6.85 4.74 -1.18
CA VAL A 99 7.83 3.68 -0.94
C VAL A 99 9.17 4.25 -0.49
N VAL A 100 9.67 5.29 -1.17
CA VAL A 100 10.89 5.99 -0.73
C VAL A 100 10.68 6.62 0.65
N GLY A 101 9.52 7.23 0.90
CA GLY A 101 9.17 7.76 2.22
C GLY A 101 9.26 6.71 3.32
N THR A 102 8.68 5.53 3.11
CA THR A 102 8.78 4.41 4.08
C THR A 102 10.21 3.90 4.24
N MET A 103 10.99 3.82 3.15
CA MET A 103 12.40 3.45 3.24
C MET A 103 13.19 4.43 4.11
N LEU A 104 12.97 5.74 3.98
CA LEU A 104 13.62 6.76 4.81
C LEU A 104 13.30 6.59 6.29
N ILE A 105 12.04 6.29 6.64
CA ILE A 105 11.62 6.01 8.01
C ILE A 105 12.31 4.75 8.56
N LEU A 106 12.40 3.69 7.75
CA LEU A 106 13.08 2.45 8.13
C LEU A 106 14.58 2.68 8.36
N ILE A 107 15.23 3.51 7.53
CA ILE A 107 16.67 3.86 7.67
C ILE A 107 16.88 4.74 8.90
N ALA A 108 15.97 5.65 9.21
CA ALA A 108 16.02 6.47 10.42
C ALA A 108 16.04 5.63 11.69
N ASN A 109 15.37 4.47 11.68
CA ASN A 109 15.30 3.49 12.78
C ASN A 109 15.12 4.16 14.15
N GLN A 110 14.16 5.10 14.24
CA GLN A 110 13.95 5.89 15.44
C GLN A 110 12.80 5.32 16.27
N GLN A 111 13.15 4.65 17.36
CA GLN A 111 12.15 4.00 18.23
C GLN A 111 11.51 4.96 19.25
N ASN A 112 12.14 6.11 19.51
CA ASN A 112 11.68 7.11 20.50
C ASN A 112 11.18 8.40 19.83
N SER A 113 10.66 8.31 18.62
CA SER A 113 10.06 9.44 17.92
C SER A 113 8.72 9.84 18.55
N ILE A 114 8.35 11.10 18.34
CA ILE A 114 7.02 11.62 18.69
C ILE A 114 5.92 10.76 18.07
N PHE A 115 6.11 10.32 16.83
CA PHE A 115 5.13 9.50 16.09
C PHE A 115 5.06 8.05 16.60
N THR A 116 6.20 7.43 16.93
CA THR A 116 6.25 6.04 17.39
C THR A 116 5.95 5.87 18.88
N LYS A 117 6.03 6.96 19.69
CA LYS A 117 5.81 6.94 21.12
C LYS A 117 4.33 6.87 21.50
N PHE A 118 3.42 7.25 20.61
CA PHE A 118 1.99 7.19 20.85
C PHE A 118 1.51 5.74 20.97
N LYS A 119 1.02 5.37 22.14
CA LYS A 119 0.52 4.02 22.44
C LYS A 119 -0.60 3.59 21.49
N LEU A 120 -1.40 4.53 20.99
CA LEU A 120 -2.44 4.28 19.99
C LEU A 120 -1.82 3.77 18.67
N ILE A 121 -0.77 4.42 18.18
CA ILE A 121 -0.08 4.05 16.94
C ILE A 121 0.59 2.68 17.08
N GLN A 122 1.18 2.40 18.25
CA GLN A 122 1.76 1.08 18.54
C GLN A 122 0.68 -0.02 18.57
N ASN A 123 -0.47 0.25 19.16
CA ASN A 123 -1.59 -0.69 19.20
C ASN A 123 -2.15 -0.97 17.79
N ILE A 124 -2.32 0.07 16.97
CA ILE A 124 -2.75 -0.08 15.56
C ILE A 124 -1.69 -0.87 14.78
N GLY A 125 -0.41 -0.58 14.99
CA GLY A 125 0.69 -1.31 14.35
C GLY A 125 0.69 -2.79 14.73
N SER A 126 0.50 -3.13 15.99
CA SER A 126 0.43 -4.52 16.46
C SER A 126 -0.82 -5.26 15.95
N ALA A 127 -1.92 -4.54 15.78
CA ALA A 127 -3.17 -5.08 15.23
C ALA A 127 -3.21 -5.05 13.68
N SER A 128 -2.23 -4.45 13.02
CA SER A 128 -2.25 -4.21 11.57
C SER A 128 -2.47 -5.48 10.73
N TYR A 129 -1.87 -6.60 11.13
CA TYR A 129 -2.07 -7.88 10.47
C TYR A 129 -3.52 -8.39 10.60
N SER A 130 -4.11 -8.26 11.76
CA SER A 130 -5.52 -8.64 11.98
C SER A 130 -6.46 -7.74 11.19
N ILE A 131 -6.20 -6.44 11.17
CA ILE A 131 -6.96 -5.47 10.37
C ILE A 131 -6.84 -5.83 8.88
N TYR A 132 -5.66 -6.18 8.40
CA TYR A 132 -5.43 -6.62 7.02
C TYR A 132 -6.23 -7.89 6.67
N LEU A 133 -6.27 -8.87 7.55
CA LEU A 133 -7.05 -10.09 7.33
C LEU A 133 -8.56 -9.84 7.32
N TRP A 134 -9.05 -8.98 8.20
CA TRP A 134 -10.49 -8.75 8.38
C TRP A 134 -11.07 -7.72 7.42
N HIS A 135 -10.27 -6.80 6.87
CA HIS A 135 -10.84 -5.75 6.01
C HIS A 135 -11.51 -6.33 4.75
N TRP A 136 -10.97 -7.39 4.15
CA TRP A 136 -11.55 -8.02 2.96
C TRP A 136 -12.90 -8.69 3.22
N PRO A 137 -13.04 -9.60 4.21
CA PRO A 137 -14.34 -10.17 4.58
C PRO A 137 -15.37 -9.10 4.93
N VAL A 138 -14.97 -8.08 5.70
CA VAL A 138 -15.87 -6.99 6.08
C VAL A 138 -16.30 -6.17 4.87
N ALA A 139 -15.38 -5.79 3.99
CA ALA A 139 -15.70 -5.05 2.78
C ALA A 139 -16.62 -5.84 1.85
N PHE A 140 -16.39 -7.15 1.70
CA PHE A 140 -17.25 -8.04 0.92
C PHE A 140 -18.65 -8.14 1.50
N LEU A 141 -18.78 -8.38 2.80
CA LEU A 141 -20.07 -8.46 3.47
C LEU A 141 -20.86 -7.14 3.38
N LEU A 142 -20.19 -6.02 3.64
CA LEU A 142 -20.83 -4.71 3.50
C LEU A 142 -21.28 -4.47 2.06
N GLY A 143 -20.46 -4.77 1.06
CA GLY A 143 -20.80 -4.66 -0.34
C GLY A 143 -22.03 -5.53 -0.70
N TYR A 144 -22.08 -6.77 -0.20
CA TYR A 144 -23.17 -7.68 -0.40
C TYR A 144 -24.49 -7.13 0.21
N PHE A 145 -24.47 -6.69 1.46
CA PHE A 145 -25.63 -6.13 2.13
C PHE A 145 -26.13 -4.83 1.48
N PHE A 146 -25.24 -3.96 1.05
CA PHE A 146 -25.61 -2.74 0.33
C PHE A 146 -26.19 -3.05 -1.05
N PHE A 147 -25.66 -4.02 -1.76
CA PHE A 147 -26.16 -4.44 -3.06
C PHE A 147 -27.55 -5.07 -2.96
N GLU A 148 -27.74 -5.98 -2.00
CA GLU A 148 -29.04 -6.63 -1.75
C GLU A 148 -30.11 -5.60 -1.38
N LYS A 149 -29.79 -4.63 -0.51
CA LYS A 149 -30.71 -3.56 -0.13
C LYS A 149 -31.12 -2.69 -1.31
N ASN A 150 -30.21 -2.39 -2.22
CA ASN A 150 -30.49 -1.65 -3.44
C ASN A 150 -31.37 -2.46 -4.42
N LEU A 151 -31.14 -3.77 -4.56
CA LEU A 151 -31.98 -4.63 -5.39
C LEU A 151 -33.42 -4.74 -4.86
N VAL A 152 -33.59 -4.83 -3.54
CA VAL A 152 -34.91 -4.84 -2.91
C VAL A 152 -35.64 -3.54 -3.20
N ASN A 153 -34.98 -2.39 -3.07
CA ASN A 153 -35.56 -1.08 -3.37
C ASN A 153 -35.95 -0.94 -4.85
N ILE A 154 -35.11 -1.39 -5.78
CA ILE A 154 -35.41 -1.36 -7.23
C ILE A 154 -36.62 -2.24 -7.56
N ARG A 155 -36.70 -3.45 -6.99
CA ARG A 155 -37.84 -4.35 -7.17
C ARG A 155 -39.12 -3.74 -6.62
N ALA A 156 -39.06 -3.12 -5.45
CA ALA A 156 -40.23 -2.44 -4.86
C ALA A 156 -40.70 -1.27 -5.72
N CYS A 157 -39.80 -0.44 -6.24
CA CYS A 157 -40.16 0.63 -7.18
C CYS A 157 -40.78 0.10 -8.47
N HIS A 158 -40.26 -1.00 -9.02
CA HIS A 158 -40.80 -1.61 -10.23
C HIS A 158 -42.20 -2.15 -10.01
N GLN A 159 -42.46 -2.82 -8.88
CA GLN A 159 -43.77 -3.32 -8.52
C GLN A 159 -44.80 -2.20 -8.30
N LEU A 160 -44.38 -1.10 -7.67
CA LEU A 160 -45.25 0.07 -7.52
C LEU A 160 -45.62 0.71 -8.86
N SER A 161 -44.62 0.82 -9.77
CA SER A 161 -44.86 1.33 -11.12
C SER A 161 -45.83 0.48 -11.90
N GLN A 162 -45.76 -0.85 -11.82
CA GLN A 162 -46.69 -1.75 -12.49
C GLN A 162 -48.12 -1.61 -11.93
N ARG A 163 -48.27 -1.55 -10.61
CA ARG A 163 -49.59 -1.36 -9.99
C ARG A 163 -50.28 -0.05 -10.40
N ILE A 164 -49.52 1.00 -10.64
CA ILE A 164 -50.06 2.30 -11.11
C ILE A 164 -50.52 2.20 -12.56
N VAL A 165 -49.84 1.41 -13.38
CA VAL A 165 -50.22 1.19 -14.80
C VAL A 165 -51.48 0.32 -14.90
N ASP A 166 -51.61 -0.72 -14.07
CA ASP A 166 -52.74 -1.64 -14.06
C ASP A 166 -54.01 -1.04 -13.44
N ALA A 167 -53.90 0.08 -12.71
CA ALA A 167 -55.01 0.80 -12.09
C ALA A 167 -55.63 1.88 -12.99
N LYS A 168 -55.14 2.04 -14.23
CA LYS A 168 -55.71 2.94 -15.26
C LYS A 168 -56.45 2.16 -16.33
#